data_49d3d9661117b37b91f76eb3d1fa7eea
#
_entry.id   49d3d9661117b37b91f76eb3d1fa7eea
#
_cell.length_a   1.000
_cell.length_b   1.000
_cell.length_c   1.000
_cell.angle_alpha   90.00
_cell.angle_beta   90.00
_cell.angle_gamma   90.00
#
_symmetry.space_group_name_H-M   'P 1'
#
loop_
_entity.id
_entity.type
_entity.pdbx_description
1 polymer ?
#
loop_
_entity_poly.entity_id
_entity_poly.type
_entity_poly.pdbx_seq_one_letter_code
_entity_poly.pdbx_strand_id
1 'polypeptide(L)'
;MTDKNTVDAIIAGATASRSQLALLDHTLQGAIDKIVLDAAKQGRALTDNEKNQRKLLRGQQADVQEAFAELAFATAARLDNADDVKQFREELRSINANLSDDLERLKKIVTYAAIAAQVADGLAKLAEQVAGAVAKA
;
A
#
# COMPACT_ATOMS: atom_id res chain seq x y z
N MET A 1 31.74 2.25 -4.16
CA MET A 1 30.99 1.32 -5.02
C MET A 1 30.01 0.51 -4.15
N THR A 2 28.75 0.43 -4.55
CA THR A 2 27.74 -0.31 -3.80
C THR A 2 27.92 -1.82 -4.02
N ASP A 3 27.89 -2.59 -2.94
CA ASP A 3 27.95 -4.04 -2.99
C ASP A 3 26.74 -4.62 -3.75
N LYS A 4 27.00 -5.53 -4.68
CA LYS A 4 25.95 -6.21 -5.46
C LYS A 4 24.92 -6.89 -4.55
N ASN A 5 25.32 -7.55 -3.47
CA ASN A 5 24.42 -8.22 -2.55
C ASN A 5 23.47 -7.23 -1.86
N THR A 6 23.93 -6.02 -1.57
CA THR A 6 23.11 -4.97 -0.97
C THR A 6 22.10 -4.42 -1.99
N VAL A 7 22.54 -4.22 -3.24
CA VAL A 7 21.67 -3.79 -4.34
C VAL A 7 20.59 -4.85 -4.59
N ASP A 8 20.97 -6.12 -4.66
CA ASP A 8 20.02 -7.22 -4.86
C ASP A 8 18.99 -7.28 -3.71
N ALA A 9 19.43 -7.04 -2.47
CA ALA A 9 18.52 -6.99 -1.32
C ALA A 9 17.53 -5.83 -1.42
N ILE A 10 17.94 -4.67 -1.92
CA ILE A 10 17.06 -3.52 -2.14
C ILE A 10 16.05 -3.81 -3.25
N ILE A 11 16.50 -4.39 -4.35
CA ILE A 11 15.61 -4.78 -5.45
C ILE A 11 14.58 -5.79 -4.96
N ALA A 12 15.01 -6.79 -4.19
CA ALA A 12 14.10 -7.77 -3.59
C ALA A 12 13.10 -7.11 -2.63
N GLY A 13 13.57 -6.18 -1.79
CA GLY A 13 12.72 -5.42 -0.87
C GLY A 13 11.70 -4.54 -1.59
N ALA A 14 12.11 -3.84 -2.64
CA ALA A 14 11.23 -3.03 -3.46
C ALA A 14 10.20 -3.88 -4.20
N THR A 15 10.59 -5.05 -4.69
CA THR A 15 9.69 -6.01 -5.32
C THR A 15 8.66 -6.54 -4.33
N ALA A 16 9.08 -6.82 -3.09
CA ALA A 16 8.16 -7.24 -2.03
C ALA A 16 7.16 -6.14 -1.69
N SER A 17 7.59 -4.89 -1.59
CA SER A 17 6.70 -3.74 -1.37
C SER A 17 5.66 -3.63 -2.48
N ARG A 18 6.10 -3.76 -3.72
CA ARG A 18 5.23 -3.73 -4.90
C ARG A 18 4.16 -4.81 -4.83
N SER A 19 4.55 -6.04 -4.51
CA SER A 19 3.63 -7.17 -4.40
C SER A 19 2.60 -6.95 -3.28
N GLN A 20 3.01 -6.43 -2.14
CA GLN A 20 2.12 -6.15 -1.01
C GLN A 20 1.16 -5.00 -1.31
N LEU A 21 1.62 -3.95 -2.00
CA LEU A 21 0.76 -2.85 -2.44
C LEU A 21 -0.26 -3.33 -3.47
N ALA A 22 0.12 -4.24 -4.36
CA ALA A 22 -0.81 -4.87 -5.30
C ALA A 22 -1.88 -5.70 -4.58
N LEU A 23 -1.51 -6.43 -3.52
CA LEU A 23 -2.46 -7.17 -2.69
C LEU A 23 -3.41 -6.24 -1.95
N LEU A 24 -2.91 -5.11 -1.46
CA LEU A 24 -3.73 -4.10 -0.81
C LEU A 24 -4.75 -3.50 -1.78
N ASP A 25 -4.31 -3.14 -2.99
CA ASP A 25 -5.19 -2.65 -4.05
C ASP A 25 -6.27 -3.69 -4.39
N HIS A 26 -5.88 -4.95 -4.51
CA HIS A 26 -6.79 -6.06 -4.79
C HIS A 26 -7.83 -6.24 -3.67
N THR A 27 -7.42 -6.10 -2.42
CA THR A 27 -8.32 -6.14 -1.26
C THR A 27 -9.35 -5.01 -1.32
N LEU A 28 -8.92 -3.81 -1.66
CA LEU A 28 -9.80 -2.65 -1.84
C LEU A 28 -10.78 -2.87 -2.99
N GLN A 29 -10.29 -3.39 -4.11
CA GLN A 29 -11.15 -3.71 -5.26
C GLN A 29 -12.21 -4.75 -4.90
N GLY A 30 -11.84 -5.79 -4.15
CA GLY A 30 -12.77 -6.81 -3.67
C GLY A 30 -13.87 -6.22 -2.78
N ALA A 31 -13.54 -5.28 -1.92
CA ALA A 31 -14.51 -4.58 -1.08
C ALA A 31 -15.46 -3.71 -1.92
N ILE A 32 -14.95 -3.00 -2.92
CA ILE A 32 -15.76 -2.20 -3.86
C ILE A 32 -16.72 -3.11 -4.61
N ASP A 33 -16.25 -4.21 -5.16
CA ASP A 33 -17.04 -5.18 -5.91
C ASP A 33 -18.15 -5.77 -5.04
N LYS A 34 -17.84 -6.09 -3.79
CA LYS A 34 -18.81 -6.64 -2.85
C LYS A 34 -19.97 -5.66 -2.56
N ILE A 35 -19.67 -4.37 -2.40
CA ILE A 35 -20.72 -3.34 -2.23
C ILE A 35 -21.70 -3.39 -3.39
N VAL A 36 -21.19 -3.41 -4.62
CA VAL A 36 -22.02 -3.41 -5.83
C VAL A 36 -22.78 -4.72 -5.98
N LEU A 37 -22.12 -5.85 -5.76
CA LEU A 37 -22.75 -7.17 -5.91
C LEU A 37 -23.82 -7.42 -4.87
N ASP A 38 -23.64 -6.99 -3.62
CA ASP A 38 -24.65 -7.15 -2.57
C ASP A 38 -25.90 -6.36 -2.91
N ALA A 39 -25.77 -5.13 -3.41
CA ALA A 39 -26.91 -4.34 -3.87
C ALA A 39 -27.63 -5.00 -5.06
N ALA A 40 -26.86 -5.49 -6.03
CA ALA A 40 -27.39 -6.18 -7.21
C ALA A 40 -28.17 -7.45 -6.83
N LYS A 41 -27.67 -8.24 -5.88
CA LYS A 41 -28.35 -9.44 -5.38
C LYS A 41 -29.67 -9.11 -4.70
N GLN A 42 -29.79 -7.94 -4.09
CA GLN A 42 -31.02 -7.47 -3.47
C GLN A 42 -31.95 -6.75 -4.46
N GLY A 43 -31.54 -6.64 -5.73
CA GLY A 43 -32.34 -5.99 -6.78
C GLY A 43 -32.54 -4.50 -6.55
N ARG A 44 -31.60 -3.83 -5.88
CA ARG A 44 -31.71 -2.40 -5.53
C ARG A 44 -30.50 -1.60 -5.98
N ALA A 45 -30.69 -0.30 -6.09
CA ALA A 45 -29.58 0.63 -6.30
C ALA A 45 -28.74 0.78 -5.03
N LEU A 46 -27.52 1.30 -5.16
CA LEU A 46 -26.66 1.64 -4.04
C LEU A 46 -27.32 2.74 -3.18
N THR A 47 -27.25 2.59 -1.86
CA THR A 47 -27.60 3.66 -0.92
C THR A 47 -26.55 4.77 -0.98
N ASP A 48 -26.88 5.95 -0.43
CA ASP A 48 -25.92 7.06 -0.35
C ASP A 48 -24.70 6.68 0.48
N ASN A 49 -24.89 5.95 1.59
CA ASN A 49 -23.79 5.44 2.41
C ASN A 49 -22.86 4.50 1.61
N GLU A 50 -23.45 3.58 0.84
CA GLU A 50 -22.69 2.65 0.00
C GLU A 50 -21.91 3.38 -1.11
N LYS A 51 -22.50 4.39 -1.73
CA LYS A 51 -21.82 5.26 -2.71
C LYS A 51 -20.63 5.98 -2.07
N ASN A 52 -20.79 6.49 -0.85
CA ASN A 52 -19.72 7.17 -0.13
C ASN A 52 -18.60 6.20 0.25
N GLN A 53 -18.93 5.00 0.69
CA GLN A 53 -17.93 3.96 1.00
C GLN A 53 -17.15 3.55 -0.25
N ARG A 54 -17.83 3.36 -1.36
CA ARG A 54 -17.17 3.05 -2.65
C ARG A 54 -16.23 4.15 -3.07
N LYS A 55 -16.65 5.41 -2.94
CA LYS A 55 -15.80 6.58 -3.28
C LYS A 55 -14.57 6.63 -2.39
N LEU A 56 -14.73 6.38 -1.09
CA LEU A 56 -13.61 6.34 -0.14
C LEU A 56 -12.61 5.24 -0.50
N LEU A 57 -13.08 4.03 -0.78
CA LEU A 57 -12.23 2.91 -1.15
C LEU A 57 -11.49 3.16 -2.46
N ARG A 58 -12.13 3.80 -3.44
CA ARG A 58 -11.46 4.21 -4.69
C ARG A 58 -10.39 5.26 -4.46
N GLY A 59 -10.63 6.21 -3.57
CA GLY A 59 -9.63 7.18 -3.14
C GLY A 59 -8.42 6.51 -2.51
N GLN A 60 -8.65 5.48 -1.71
CA GLN A 60 -7.58 4.69 -1.09
C GLN A 60 -6.78 3.91 -2.14
N GLN A 61 -7.43 3.38 -3.18
CA GLN A 61 -6.72 2.76 -4.31
C GLN A 61 -5.78 3.76 -4.99
N ALA A 62 -6.23 4.99 -5.19
CA ALA A 62 -5.40 6.05 -5.75
C ALA A 62 -4.19 6.36 -4.86
N ASP A 63 -4.38 6.39 -3.55
CA ASP A 63 -3.30 6.58 -2.57
C ASP A 63 -2.27 5.43 -2.61
N VAL A 64 -2.73 4.21 -2.80
CA VAL A 64 -1.85 3.04 -2.98
C VAL A 64 -1.00 3.19 -4.24
N GLN A 65 -1.58 3.64 -5.35
CA GLN A 65 -0.86 3.87 -6.59
C GLN A 65 0.19 4.99 -6.46
N GLU A 66 -0.15 6.05 -5.75
CA GLU A 66 0.78 7.14 -5.46
C GLU A 66 1.96 6.66 -4.61
N ALA A 67 1.69 5.91 -3.54
CA ALA A 67 2.73 5.32 -2.70
C ALA A 67 3.67 4.42 -3.51
N PHE A 68 3.11 3.64 -4.42
CA PHE A 68 3.86 2.78 -5.33
C PHE A 68 4.83 3.59 -6.20
N ALA A 69 4.34 4.67 -6.82
CA ALA A 69 5.15 5.52 -7.69
C ALA A 69 6.27 6.24 -6.90
N GLU A 70 5.95 6.76 -5.73
CA GLU A 70 6.93 7.44 -4.87
C GLU A 70 8.01 6.47 -4.36
N LEU A 71 7.62 5.26 -3.99
CA LEU A 71 8.58 4.25 -3.54
C LEU A 71 9.49 3.80 -4.67
N ALA A 72 8.98 3.66 -5.88
CA ALA A 72 9.78 3.36 -7.08
C ALA A 72 10.80 4.48 -7.36
N PHE A 73 10.37 5.73 -7.25
CA PHE A 73 11.26 6.90 -7.39
C PHE A 73 12.36 6.88 -6.33
N ALA A 74 12.01 6.70 -5.07
CA ALA A 74 12.98 6.65 -3.97
C ALA A 74 13.99 5.50 -4.16
N THR A 75 13.52 4.35 -4.62
CA THR A 75 14.39 3.19 -4.90
C THR A 75 15.43 3.54 -5.97
N ALA A 76 14.98 4.11 -7.08
CA ALA A 76 15.89 4.48 -8.17
C ALA A 76 16.89 5.56 -7.73
N ALA A 77 16.42 6.59 -7.05
CA ALA A 77 17.27 7.71 -6.62
C ALA A 77 18.32 7.28 -5.59
N ARG A 78 17.95 6.40 -4.66
CA ARG A 78 18.86 6.01 -3.56
C ARG A 78 19.84 4.92 -3.94
N LEU A 79 19.64 4.21 -5.02
CA LEU A 79 20.62 3.22 -5.53
C LEU A 79 21.91 3.88 -6.02
N ASP A 80 21.86 5.15 -6.39
CA ASP A 80 23.03 5.89 -6.85
C ASP A 80 23.99 6.29 -5.73
N ASN A 81 23.54 6.24 -4.46
CA ASN A 81 24.35 6.66 -3.31
C ASN A 81 24.63 5.47 -2.39
N ALA A 82 25.89 5.00 -2.40
CA ALA A 82 26.30 3.85 -1.62
C ALA A 82 26.12 4.02 -0.10
N ASP A 83 26.23 5.25 0.42
CA ASP A 83 26.09 5.53 1.85
C ASP A 83 24.64 5.37 2.32
N ASP A 84 23.67 5.65 1.44
CA ASP A 84 22.25 5.56 1.74
C ASP A 84 21.68 4.16 1.55
N VAL A 85 22.34 3.29 0.82
CA VAL A 85 21.79 2.00 0.39
C VAL A 85 21.46 1.10 1.58
N LYS A 86 22.36 1.02 2.58
CA LYS A 86 22.12 0.21 3.79
C LYS A 86 20.92 0.71 4.60
N GLN A 87 20.82 2.03 4.76
CA GLN A 87 19.72 2.66 5.47
C GLN A 87 18.40 2.43 4.73
N PHE A 88 18.40 2.57 3.42
CA PHE A 88 17.21 2.34 2.61
C PHE A 88 16.74 0.89 2.68
N ARG A 89 17.65 -0.06 2.72
CA ARG A 89 17.32 -1.47 2.93
C ARG A 89 16.54 -1.68 4.23
N GLU A 90 16.95 -1.05 5.32
CA GLU A 90 16.26 -1.15 6.60
C GLU A 90 14.89 -0.45 6.55
N GLU A 91 14.80 0.69 5.85
CA GLU A 91 13.52 1.38 5.64
C GLU A 91 12.54 0.51 4.85
N LEU A 92 13.00 -0.18 3.79
CA LEU A 92 12.17 -1.11 3.03
C LEU A 92 11.71 -2.30 3.88
N ARG A 93 12.56 -2.82 4.75
CA ARG A 93 12.17 -3.88 5.68
C ARG A 93 11.03 -3.42 6.60
N SER A 94 11.14 -2.21 7.13
CA SER A 94 10.12 -1.64 8.00
C SER A 94 8.80 -1.42 7.24
N ILE A 95 8.86 -0.86 6.04
CA ILE A 95 7.69 -0.69 5.18
C ILE A 95 7.02 -2.03 4.90
N ASN A 96 7.79 -3.04 4.52
CA ASN A 96 7.27 -4.37 4.20
C ASN A 96 6.67 -5.06 5.41
N ALA A 97 7.27 -4.93 6.60
CA ALA A 97 6.72 -5.47 7.83
C ALA A 97 5.37 -4.84 8.17
N ASN A 98 5.25 -3.52 8.05
CA ASN A 98 4.00 -2.81 8.30
C ASN A 98 2.92 -3.18 7.28
N LEU A 99 3.26 -3.28 6.00
CA LEU A 99 2.32 -3.72 4.95
C LEU A 99 1.84 -5.14 5.19
N SER A 100 2.74 -6.04 5.57
CA SER A 100 2.39 -7.42 5.89
C SER A 100 1.43 -7.50 7.08
N ASP A 101 1.68 -6.74 8.13
CA ASP A 101 0.80 -6.68 9.31
C ASP A 101 -0.58 -6.13 8.94
N ASP A 102 -0.63 -5.07 8.15
CA ASP A 102 -1.90 -4.47 7.70
C ASP A 102 -2.70 -5.46 6.86
N LEU A 103 -2.06 -6.18 5.94
CA LEU A 103 -2.72 -7.20 5.12
C LEU A 103 -3.28 -8.34 5.98
N GLU A 104 -2.54 -8.79 7.00
CA GLU A 104 -3.02 -9.82 7.93
C GLU A 104 -4.23 -9.35 8.74
N ARG A 105 -4.23 -8.11 9.18
CA ARG A 105 -5.37 -7.51 9.88
C ARG A 105 -6.60 -7.42 9.00
N LEU A 106 -6.42 -7.03 7.72
CA LEU A 106 -7.51 -6.91 6.75
C LEU A 106 -8.22 -8.24 6.47
N LYS A 107 -7.50 -9.35 6.52
CA LYS A 107 -8.09 -10.69 6.33
C LYS A 107 -9.16 -11.03 7.36
N LYS A 108 -9.13 -10.40 8.53
CA LYS A 108 -10.04 -10.65 9.64
C LYS A 108 -11.25 -9.71 9.65
N ILE A 109 -11.28 -8.72 8.76
CA ILE A 109 -12.31 -7.67 8.72
C ILE A 109 -13.31 -8.01 7.63
N VAL A 110 -14.60 -7.92 7.97
CA VAL A 110 -15.70 -8.28 7.07
C VAL A 110 -16.57 -7.09 6.63
N THR A 111 -16.49 -5.94 7.31
CA THR A 111 -17.30 -4.76 6.96
C THR A 111 -16.49 -3.75 6.16
N TYR A 112 -17.14 -3.07 5.21
CA TYR A 112 -16.47 -2.07 4.36
C TYR A 112 -15.90 -0.90 5.16
N ALA A 113 -16.68 -0.41 6.14
CA ALA A 113 -16.25 0.72 6.97
C ALA A 113 -14.99 0.37 7.78
N ALA A 114 -14.92 -0.85 8.32
CA ALA A 114 -13.76 -1.33 9.07
C ALA A 114 -12.55 -1.54 8.16
N ILE A 115 -12.75 -2.05 6.93
CA ILE A 115 -11.69 -2.16 5.93
C ILE A 115 -11.13 -0.77 5.61
N ALA A 116 -12.00 0.19 5.31
CA ALA A 116 -11.59 1.56 4.99
C ALA A 116 -10.81 2.21 6.15
N ALA A 117 -11.25 2.01 7.39
CA ALA A 117 -10.58 2.54 8.58
C ALA A 117 -9.19 1.92 8.77
N GLN A 118 -9.06 0.60 8.63
CA GLN A 118 -7.78 -0.09 8.75
C GLN A 118 -6.81 0.32 7.64
N VAL A 119 -7.31 0.46 6.41
CA VAL A 119 -6.50 0.91 5.27
C VAL A 119 -6.04 2.36 5.48
N ALA A 120 -6.91 3.24 5.99
CA ALA A 120 -6.55 4.62 6.28
C ALA A 120 -5.37 4.70 7.27
N ASP A 121 -5.40 3.90 8.34
CA ASP A 121 -4.30 3.83 9.30
C ASP A 121 -3.00 3.32 8.65
N GLY A 122 -3.08 2.27 7.87
CA GLY A 122 -1.94 1.70 7.16
C GLY A 122 -1.35 2.67 6.14
N LEU A 123 -2.19 3.35 5.36
CA LEU A 123 -1.76 4.35 4.37
C LEU A 123 -1.11 5.58 5.04
N ALA A 124 -1.60 6.01 6.20
CA ALA A 124 -1.00 7.13 6.93
C ALA A 124 0.44 6.79 7.35
N LYS A 125 0.66 5.60 7.90
CA LYS A 125 2.00 5.12 8.26
C LYS A 125 2.89 4.97 7.03
N LEU A 126 2.36 4.39 5.96
CA LEU A 126 3.09 4.19 4.71
C LEU A 126 3.50 5.53 4.11
N ALA A 127 2.59 6.49 4.04
CA ALA A 127 2.87 7.82 3.52
C ALA A 127 4.00 8.51 4.29
N GLU A 128 4.00 8.40 5.61
CA GLU A 128 5.05 8.93 6.47
C GLU A 128 6.40 8.27 6.20
N GLN A 129 6.44 6.95 6.09
CA GLN A 129 7.65 6.19 5.81
C GLN A 129 8.19 6.49 4.40
N VAL A 130 7.32 6.54 3.40
CA VAL A 130 7.70 6.83 2.00
C VAL A 130 8.19 8.27 1.87
N ALA A 131 7.51 9.23 2.51
CA ALA A 131 7.93 10.63 2.52
C ALA A 131 9.34 10.77 3.14
N GLY A 132 9.63 10.05 4.21
CA GLY A 132 10.95 10.01 4.82
C GLY A 132 12.01 9.46 3.87
N ALA A 133 11.70 8.40 3.14
CA ALA A 133 12.60 7.80 2.16
C ALA A 133 12.85 8.73 0.96
N VAL A 134 11.81 9.40 0.45
CA VAL A 134 11.91 10.36 -0.65
C VAL A 134 12.73 11.59 -0.23
N ALA A 135 12.52 12.10 0.97
CA ALA A 135 13.24 13.26 1.49
C ALA A 135 14.75 13.04 1.56
N LYS A 136 15.20 11.80 1.74
CA LYS A 136 16.62 11.43 1.78
C LYS A 136 17.21 11.14 0.40
N ALA A 137 16.35 11.01 -0.58
CA ALA A 137 16.78 10.80 -1.96
C ALA A 137 17.24 12.13 -2.61
#